data_70fb1537a0d5a4bd48c904cfbdc631ba
#
_entry.id   70fb1537a0d5a4bd48c904cfbdc631ba
#
_cell.length_a   1.000
_cell.length_b   1.000
_cell.length_c   1.000
_cell.angle_alpha   90.00
_cell.angle_beta   90.00
_cell.angle_gamma   90.00
#
_symmetry.space_group_name_H-M   'P 1'
#
loop_
_entity.id
_entity.type
_entity.pdbx_description
1 polymer ?
#
loop_
_entity_poly.entity_id
_entity_poly.type
_entity_poly.pdbx_seq_one_letter_code
_entity_poly.pdbx_strand_id
1 'polypeptide(L)'
;SIEADAPTSISNYYTYENALLTQILLNESVINKTVFEVYELSEHDKQMVLEKEGVPVGDLPVSSSAKTAYREWLTANEKFPVSDEVLAHLDSLEENDEQPRITDFDTLYQNNNEWEEFCIKHKMNPVEVWWQFKNANILPPQRTQTLAFELLTDVIRTVLAKDDDGVIPLGDKLGEERLAIRIEREMMERGYSPAQFNQVCQLLGCPLEKFLQE
;
A
#
# COMPACT_ATOMS: atom_id res chain seq x y z
N SER A 1 -0.97 -21.97 13.34
CA SER A 1 -0.79 -20.87 12.40
C SER A 1 0.70 -20.63 12.25
N ILE A 2 1.22 -20.73 11.05
CA ILE A 2 2.61 -20.30 10.74
C ILE A 2 2.55 -18.78 10.87
N GLU A 3 3.22 -18.23 11.88
CA GLU A 3 3.38 -16.76 11.97
C GLU A 3 4.14 -16.31 10.71
N ALA A 4 3.51 -15.43 9.92
CA ALA A 4 4.16 -14.85 8.75
C ALA A 4 5.41 -14.07 9.21
N ASP A 5 6.51 -14.19 8.47
CA ASP A 5 7.68 -13.36 8.71
C ASP A 5 7.39 -11.88 8.37
N ALA A 6 8.23 -10.96 8.82
CA ALA A 6 8.02 -9.53 8.59
C ALA A 6 7.94 -9.16 7.09
N PRO A 7 8.80 -9.69 6.20
CA PRO A 7 8.67 -9.47 4.76
C PRO A 7 7.32 -9.92 4.19
N THR A 8 6.82 -11.08 4.57
CA THR A 8 5.50 -11.58 4.14
C THR A 8 4.37 -10.69 4.66
N SER A 9 4.44 -10.24 5.91
CA SER A 9 3.47 -9.33 6.50
C SER A 9 3.45 -7.97 5.77
N ILE A 10 4.62 -7.43 5.42
CA ILE A 10 4.76 -6.19 4.66
C ILE A 10 4.23 -6.38 3.22
N SER A 11 4.54 -7.51 2.56
CA SER A 11 4.01 -7.82 1.23
C SER A 11 2.47 -7.88 1.22
N ASN A 12 1.87 -8.48 2.25
CA ASN A 12 0.42 -8.52 2.41
C ASN A 12 -0.16 -7.11 2.65
N TYR A 13 0.54 -6.29 3.44
CA TYR A 13 0.16 -4.89 3.66
C TYR A 13 0.16 -4.11 2.35
N TYR A 14 1.20 -4.21 1.53
CA TYR A 14 1.24 -3.55 0.22
C TYR A 14 0.13 -4.04 -0.71
N THR A 15 -0.14 -5.34 -0.73
CA THR A 15 -1.23 -5.89 -1.53
C THR A 15 -2.56 -5.25 -1.16
N TYR A 16 -2.80 -5.04 0.14
CA TYR A 16 -4.02 -4.39 0.65
C TYR A 16 -4.01 -2.88 0.38
N GLU A 17 -2.92 -2.17 0.70
CA GLU A 17 -2.77 -0.73 0.45
C GLU A 17 -2.96 -0.40 -1.04
N ASN A 18 -2.30 -1.14 -1.91
CA ASN A 18 -2.41 -0.94 -3.36
C ASN A 18 -3.80 -1.32 -3.90
N ALA A 19 -4.50 -2.27 -3.26
CA ALA A 19 -5.89 -2.55 -3.60
C ALA A 19 -6.82 -1.38 -3.22
N LEU A 20 -6.58 -0.70 -2.09
CA LEU A 20 -7.32 0.53 -1.73
C LEU A 20 -7.09 1.65 -2.74
N LEU A 21 -5.84 1.87 -3.13
CA LEU A 21 -5.50 2.88 -4.14
C LEU A 21 -6.10 2.53 -5.52
N THR A 22 -6.06 1.26 -5.90
CA THR A 22 -6.73 0.76 -7.11
C THR A 22 -8.24 1.02 -7.05
N GLN A 23 -8.86 0.75 -5.89
CA GLN A 23 -10.28 0.99 -5.68
C GLN A 23 -10.66 2.47 -5.82
N ILE A 24 -9.82 3.39 -5.36
CA ILE A 24 -10.03 4.84 -5.52
C ILE A 24 -10.09 5.19 -7.01
N LEU A 25 -9.13 4.73 -7.81
CA LEU A 25 -9.07 5.02 -9.24
C LEU A 25 -10.23 4.38 -10.04
N LEU A 26 -10.70 3.21 -9.63
CA LEU A 26 -11.91 2.61 -10.21
C LEU A 26 -13.17 3.42 -9.83
N ASN A 27 -13.28 3.89 -8.59
CA ASN A 27 -14.37 4.76 -8.16
C ASN A 27 -14.39 6.08 -8.96
N GLU A 28 -13.23 6.69 -9.21
CA GLU A 28 -13.13 7.91 -10.02
C GLU A 28 -13.68 7.69 -11.43
N SER A 29 -13.38 6.55 -12.06
CA SER A 29 -13.94 6.20 -13.36
C SER A 29 -15.46 6.04 -13.31
N VAL A 30 -16.01 5.40 -12.28
CA VAL A 30 -17.46 5.27 -12.06
C VAL A 30 -18.10 6.65 -11.85
N ILE A 31 -17.48 7.50 -11.03
CA ILE A 31 -17.96 8.87 -10.75
C ILE A 31 -17.97 9.68 -12.05
N ASN A 32 -16.91 9.65 -12.85
CA ASN A 32 -16.83 10.38 -14.11
C ASN A 32 -17.93 9.97 -15.09
N LYS A 33 -18.22 8.66 -15.21
CA LYS A 33 -19.33 8.15 -16.01
C LYS A 33 -20.68 8.67 -15.51
N THR A 34 -20.88 8.62 -14.19
CA THR A 34 -22.12 9.14 -13.57
C THR A 34 -22.28 10.63 -13.81
N VAL A 35 -21.19 11.41 -13.70
CA VAL A 35 -21.20 12.85 -14.00
C VAL A 35 -21.60 13.12 -15.45
N PHE A 36 -21.03 12.37 -16.41
CA PHE A 36 -21.40 12.52 -17.82
C PHE A 36 -22.87 12.21 -18.09
N GLU A 37 -23.42 11.21 -17.40
CA GLU A 37 -24.84 10.86 -17.48
C GLU A 37 -25.75 11.93 -16.86
N VAL A 38 -25.42 12.42 -15.65
CA VAL A 38 -26.22 13.43 -14.94
C VAL A 38 -26.26 14.75 -15.71
N TYR A 39 -25.17 15.13 -16.35
CA TYR A 39 -25.11 16.35 -17.17
C TYR A 39 -25.55 16.11 -18.62
N GLU A 40 -26.03 14.92 -18.96
CA GLU A 40 -26.51 14.54 -20.30
C GLU A 40 -25.52 14.95 -21.40
N LEU A 41 -24.21 14.77 -21.15
CA LEU A 41 -23.17 15.13 -22.12
C LEU A 41 -23.32 14.32 -23.40
N SER A 42 -23.28 15.00 -24.57
CA SER A 42 -23.22 14.31 -25.85
C SER A 42 -21.91 13.52 -25.97
N GLU A 43 -21.88 12.50 -26.85
CA GLU A 43 -20.64 11.76 -27.12
C GLU A 43 -19.50 12.65 -27.61
N HIS A 44 -19.83 13.70 -28.34
CA HIS A 44 -18.85 14.70 -28.79
C HIS A 44 -18.26 15.46 -27.57
N ASP A 45 -19.11 15.93 -26.63
CA ASP A 45 -18.63 16.64 -25.44
C ASP A 45 -17.81 15.75 -24.52
N LYS A 46 -18.23 14.47 -24.34
CA LYS A 46 -17.46 13.47 -23.59
C LYS A 46 -16.07 13.29 -24.22
N GLN A 47 -16.01 13.13 -25.54
CA GLN A 47 -14.74 13.00 -26.24
C GLN A 47 -13.85 14.23 -26.08
N MET A 48 -14.40 15.43 -26.16
CA MET A 48 -13.64 16.66 -25.94
C MET A 48 -13.04 16.74 -24.54
N VAL A 49 -13.80 16.29 -23.50
CA VAL A 49 -13.30 16.24 -22.12
C VAL A 49 -12.14 15.24 -22.03
N LEU A 50 -12.34 14.02 -22.56
CA LEU A 50 -11.32 12.97 -22.51
C LEU A 50 -10.06 13.29 -23.33
N GLU A 51 -10.18 14.05 -24.42
CA GLU A 51 -9.03 14.52 -25.18
C GLU A 51 -8.21 15.57 -24.42
N LYS A 52 -8.88 16.39 -23.63
CA LYS A 52 -8.25 17.46 -22.86
C LYS A 52 -7.68 16.98 -21.53
N GLU A 53 -8.44 16.20 -20.77
CA GLU A 53 -8.08 15.77 -19.41
C GLU A 53 -7.42 14.37 -19.38
N GLY A 54 -7.51 13.61 -20.47
CA GLY A 54 -7.07 12.22 -20.56
C GLY A 54 -8.17 11.22 -20.21
N VAL A 55 -7.95 9.97 -20.60
CA VAL A 55 -8.79 8.84 -20.18
C VAL A 55 -8.40 8.46 -18.76
N PRO A 56 -9.35 8.34 -17.82
CA PRO A 56 -9.08 7.86 -16.48
C PRO A 56 -8.39 6.49 -16.51
N VAL A 57 -7.36 6.31 -15.71
CA VAL A 57 -6.58 5.04 -15.72
C VAL A 57 -7.44 3.83 -15.34
N GLY A 58 -8.50 4.03 -14.55
CA GLY A 58 -9.47 2.99 -14.19
C GLY A 58 -10.38 2.54 -15.36
N ASP A 59 -10.36 3.27 -16.50
CA ASP A 59 -11.09 2.91 -17.73
C ASP A 59 -10.20 2.17 -18.75
N LEU A 60 -8.89 2.10 -18.51
CA LEU A 60 -7.97 1.43 -19.41
C LEU A 60 -8.21 -0.08 -19.45
N PRO A 61 -7.90 -0.76 -20.57
CA PRO A 61 -8.01 -2.21 -20.68
C PRO A 61 -7.17 -2.95 -19.62
N VAL A 62 -7.62 -4.14 -19.23
CA VAL A 62 -6.96 -4.98 -18.23
C VAL A 62 -6.84 -6.41 -18.77
N SER A 63 -5.79 -7.15 -18.38
CA SER A 63 -5.70 -8.55 -18.75
C SER A 63 -6.77 -9.40 -18.04
N SER A 64 -7.24 -10.46 -18.70
CA SER A 64 -8.17 -11.42 -18.11
C SER A 64 -7.64 -12.05 -16.82
N SER A 65 -6.32 -12.28 -16.77
CA SER A 65 -5.62 -12.79 -15.60
C SER A 65 -5.64 -11.82 -14.41
N ALA A 66 -5.37 -10.54 -14.64
CA ALA A 66 -5.40 -9.52 -13.60
C ALA A 66 -6.82 -9.29 -13.07
N LYS A 67 -7.80 -9.21 -13.96
CA LYS A 67 -9.23 -9.07 -13.63
C LYS A 67 -9.72 -10.20 -12.75
N THR A 68 -9.42 -11.45 -13.14
CA THR A 68 -9.76 -12.64 -12.36
C THR A 68 -9.08 -12.64 -11.00
N ALA A 69 -7.76 -12.40 -10.95
CA ALA A 69 -6.99 -12.40 -9.71
C ALA A 69 -7.47 -11.32 -8.72
N TYR A 70 -7.85 -10.14 -9.22
CA TYR A 70 -8.39 -9.08 -8.37
C TYR A 70 -9.76 -9.46 -7.79
N ARG A 71 -10.63 -10.05 -8.60
CA ARG A 71 -11.93 -10.56 -8.14
C ARG A 71 -11.80 -11.66 -7.08
N GLU A 72 -10.91 -12.61 -7.29
CA GLU A 72 -10.64 -13.67 -6.32
C GLU A 72 -10.11 -13.08 -5.01
N TRP A 73 -9.22 -12.07 -5.09
CA TRP A 73 -8.70 -11.40 -3.93
C TRP A 73 -9.79 -10.63 -3.17
N LEU A 74 -10.68 -9.92 -3.86
CA LEU A 74 -11.82 -9.24 -3.23
C LEU A 74 -12.74 -10.24 -2.52
N THR A 75 -13.01 -11.38 -3.13
CA THR A 75 -13.83 -12.45 -2.52
C THR A 75 -13.18 -13.03 -1.26
N ALA A 76 -11.86 -13.21 -1.26
CA ALA A 76 -11.12 -13.69 -0.11
C ALA A 76 -10.99 -12.65 1.02
N ASN A 77 -11.23 -11.37 0.72
CA ASN A 77 -11.15 -10.25 1.66
C ASN A 77 -12.52 -9.58 1.83
N GLU A 78 -13.51 -10.31 2.32
CA GLU A 78 -14.93 -9.88 2.45
C GLU A 78 -15.12 -8.52 3.15
N LYS A 79 -14.19 -8.10 3.99
CA LYS A 79 -14.25 -6.80 4.70
C LYS A 79 -13.67 -5.65 3.87
N PHE A 80 -13.13 -5.93 2.70
CA PHE A 80 -12.61 -4.88 1.84
C PHE A 80 -13.76 -4.05 1.26
N PRO A 81 -13.69 -2.69 1.36
CA PRO A 81 -14.79 -1.83 0.96
C PRO A 81 -14.86 -1.74 -0.58
N VAL A 82 -15.75 -2.46 -1.19
CA VAL A 82 -16.04 -2.39 -2.64
C VAL A 82 -17.54 -2.25 -2.85
N SER A 83 -17.95 -1.38 -3.77
CA SER A 83 -19.36 -1.21 -4.14
C SER A 83 -19.73 -2.07 -5.35
N ASP A 84 -21.05 -2.32 -5.52
CA ASP A 84 -21.56 -3.08 -6.68
C ASP A 84 -21.30 -2.36 -8.00
N GLU A 85 -21.31 -1.00 -7.99
CA GLU A 85 -21.02 -0.19 -9.17
C GLU A 85 -19.56 -0.36 -9.63
N VAL A 86 -18.60 -0.43 -8.70
CA VAL A 86 -17.20 -0.70 -9.04
C VAL A 86 -17.01 -2.12 -9.54
N LEU A 87 -17.71 -3.09 -8.96
CA LEU A 87 -17.68 -4.47 -9.46
C LEU A 87 -18.24 -4.56 -10.87
N ALA A 88 -19.35 -3.89 -11.13
CA ALA A 88 -19.95 -3.82 -12.47
C ALA A 88 -19.02 -3.10 -13.47
N HIS A 89 -18.35 -2.01 -13.02
CA HIS A 89 -17.36 -1.32 -13.83
C HIS A 89 -16.18 -2.23 -14.18
N LEU A 90 -15.61 -2.90 -13.18
CA LEU A 90 -14.52 -3.87 -13.38
C LEU A 90 -14.90 -4.94 -14.41
N ASP A 91 -16.14 -5.47 -14.33
CA ASP A 91 -16.62 -6.48 -15.28
C ASP A 91 -16.78 -5.93 -16.70
N SER A 92 -17.11 -4.66 -16.84
CA SER A 92 -17.29 -3.97 -18.13
C SER A 92 -15.99 -3.58 -18.82
N LEU A 93 -14.83 -3.62 -18.12
CA LEU A 93 -13.55 -3.24 -18.69
C LEU A 93 -13.18 -4.14 -19.87
N GLU A 94 -12.67 -3.52 -20.92
CA GLU A 94 -12.09 -4.22 -22.07
C GLU A 94 -10.94 -5.12 -21.64
N GLU A 95 -10.93 -6.36 -22.13
CA GLU A 95 -9.85 -7.30 -21.86
C GLU A 95 -8.79 -7.21 -22.94
N ASN A 96 -7.54 -7.00 -22.48
CA ASN A 96 -6.37 -7.04 -23.35
C ASN A 96 -5.24 -7.79 -22.64
N ASP A 97 -4.94 -9.00 -23.11
CA ASP A 97 -3.91 -9.85 -22.54
C ASP A 97 -2.48 -9.49 -23.00
N GLU A 98 -2.35 -8.57 -23.97
CA GLU A 98 -1.07 -8.07 -24.45
C GLU A 98 -0.57 -6.87 -23.61
N GLN A 99 -0.59 -7.00 -22.29
CA GLN A 99 -0.11 -5.95 -21.39
C GLN A 99 1.43 -5.97 -21.28
N PRO A 100 2.09 -4.81 -21.36
CA PRO A 100 3.52 -4.74 -21.14
C PRO A 100 3.88 -5.10 -19.70
N ARG A 101 5.03 -5.78 -19.53
CA ARG A 101 5.54 -6.10 -18.20
C ARG A 101 6.20 -4.88 -17.57
N ILE A 102 5.78 -4.55 -16.36
CA ILE A 102 6.43 -3.51 -15.54
C ILE A 102 7.72 -4.08 -14.95
N THR A 103 8.82 -3.34 -15.09
CA THR A 103 10.15 -3.75 -14.61
C THR A 103 10.77 -2.78 -13.62
N ASP A 104 10.16 -1.63 -13.40
CA ASP A 104 10.67 -0.53 -12.58
C ASP A 104 9.84 -0.26 -11.31
N PHE A 105 9.21 -1.30 -10.76
CA PHE A 105 8.44 -1.19 -9.49
C PHE A 105 9.26 -0.66 -8.31
N ASP A 106 10.59 -0.81 -8.35
CA ASP A 106 11.50 -0.25 -7.35
C ASP A 106 11.52 1.28 -7.34
N THR A 107 11.05 1.92 -8.43
CA THR A 107 10.88 3.39 -8.52
C THR A 107 9.56 3.88 -7.92
N LEU A 108 8.60 2.98 -7.68
CA LEU A 108 7.35 3.31 -7.00
C LEU A 108 7.67 3.74 -5.57
N TYR A 109 7.01 4.81 -5.11
CA TYR A 109 7.26 5.50 -3.84
C TYR A 109 8.58 6.29 -3.75
N GLN A 110 9.36 6.39 -4.84
CA GLN A 110 10.48 7.32 -4.90
C GLN A 110 10.00 8.72 -5.33
N ASN A 111 10.59 9.77 -4.76
CA ASN A 111 10.29 11.15 -5.14
C ASN A 111 8.79 11.53 -5.05
N ASN A 112 8.07 10.96 -4.07
CA ASN A 112 6.62 11.13 -3.89
C ASN A 112 5.77 10.60 -5.07
N ASN A 113 6.28 9.68 -5.88
CA ASN A 113 5.48 9.02 -6.89
C ASN A 113 4.33 8.26 -6.24
N GLU A 114 3.14 8.70 -6.55
CA GLU A 114 1.91 8.08 -6.08
C GLU A 114 1.47 6.95 -7.02
N TRP A 115 0.55 6.12 -6.55
CA TRP A 115 0.03 4.98 -7.29
C TRP A 115 -0.61 5.37 -8.62
N GLU A 116 -1.38 6.46 -8.62
CA GLU A 116 -2.00 7.01 -9.81
C GLU A 116 -0.98 7.45 -10.86
N GLU A 117 0.05 8.24 -10.46
CA GLU A 117 1.12 8.68 -11.35
C GLU A 117 1.86 7.50 -11.98
N PHE A 118 2.02 6.41 -11.22
CA PHE A 118 2.64 5.20 -11.73
C PHE A 118 1.76 4.50 -12.78
N CYS A 119 0.44 4.42 -12.55
CA CYS A 119 -0.53 3.93 -13.53
C CYS A 119 -0.53 4.79 -14.81
N ILE A 120 -0.52 6.12 -14.67
CA ILE A 120 -0.45 7.06 -15.79
C ILE A 120 0.85 6.89 -16.59
N LYS A 121 2.00 6.82 -15.90
CA LYS A 121 3.33 6.62 -16.51
C LYS A 121 3.36 5.37 -17.39
N HIS A 122 2.80 4.28 -16.91
CA HIS A 122 2.77 3.00 -17.62
C HIS A 122 1.57 2.88 -18.57
N LYS A 123 0.64 3.84 -18.56
CA LYS A 123 -0.63 3.81 -19.34
C LYS A 123 -1.37 2.50 -19.12
N MET A 124 -1.52 2.11 -17.87
CA MET A 124 -1.99 0.80 -17.48
C MET A 124 -3.10 0.91 -16.44
N ASN A 125 -4.11 0.04 -16.55
CA ASN A 125 -5.18 -0.03 -15.57
C ASN A 125 -4.62 -0.35 -14.17
N PRO A 126 -5.11 0.31 -13.09
CA PRO A 126 -4.62 0.07 -11.73
C PRO A 126 -4.78 -1.38 -11.26
N VAL A 127 -5.75 -2.13 -11.77
CA VAL A 127 -5.91 -3.57 -11.50
C VAL A 127 -4.76 -4.38 -12.09
N GLU A 128 -4.33 -4.04 -13.30
CA GLU A 128 -3.17 -4.66 -13.95
C GLU A 128 -1.88 -4.36 -13.19
N VAL A 129 -1.68 -3.08 -12.80
CA VAL A 129 -0.51 -2.67 -12.00
C VAL A 129 -0.50 -3.40 -10.65
N TRP A 130 -1.65 -3.49 -9.96
CA TRP A 130 -1.80 -4.21 -8.71
C TRP A 130 -1.43 -5.70 -8.85
N TRP A 131 -1.92 -6.35 -9.90
CA TRP A 131 -1.65 -7.76 -10.15
C TRP A 131 -0.18 -8.02 -10.43
N GLN A 132 0.44 -7.21 -11.30
CA GLN A 132 1.86 -7.33 -11.63
C GLN A 132 2.74 -7.04 -10.41
N PHE A 133 2.42 -6.01 -9.60
CA PHE A 133 3.13 -5.69 -8.36
C PHE A 133 3.08 -6.86 -7.37
N LYS A 134 1.89 -7.41 -7.13
CA LYS A 134 1.70 -8.57 -6.26
C LYS A 134 2.55 -9.77 -6.70
N ASN A 135 2.60 -10.04 -8.01
CA ASN A 135 3.36 -11.16 -8.57
C ASN A 135 4.87 -10.91 -8.63
N ALA A 136 5.30 -9.66 -8.68
CA ALA A 136 6.71 -9.30 -8.70
C ALA A 136 7.42 -9.63 -7.37
N ASN A 137 6.64 -9.72 -6.28
CA ASN A 137 7.12 -10.02 -4.92
C ASN A 137 8.30 -9.13 -4.50
N ILE A 138 8.23 -7.83 -4.87
CA ILE A 138 9.24 -6.82 -4.50
C ILE A 138 8.75 -6.06 -3.28
N LEU A 139 9.71 -5.71 -2.42
CA LEU A 139 9.51 -4.77 -1.33
C LEU A 139 10.23 -3.48 -1.71
N PRO A 140 9.52 -2.40 -2.08
CA PRO A 140 10.14 -1.12 -2.40
C PRO A 140 10.97 -0.62 -1.22
N PRO A 141 12.31 -0.46 -1.35
CA PRO A 141 13.18 -0.27 -0.18
C PRO A 141 12.83 0.98 0.63
N GLN A 142 12.57 2.09 -0.04
CA GLN A 142 12.26 3.35 0.62
C GLN A 142 10.94 3.28 1.40
N ARG A 143 9.87 2.75 0.79
CA ARG A 143 8.57 2.62 1.47
C ARG A 143 8.65 1.61 2.62
N THR A 144 9.39 0.51 2.44
CA THR A 144 9.60 -0.49 3.48
C THR A 144 10.35 0.08 4.68
N GLN A 145 11.37 0.90 4.44
CA GLN A 145 12.08 1.63 5.49
C GLN A 145 11.15 2.62 6.21
N THR A 146 10.33 3.37 5.47
CA THR A 146 9.33 4.29 6.03
C THR A 146 8.33 3.55 6.93
N LEU A 147 7.82 2.40 6.51
CA LEU A 147 6.91 1.59 7.34
C LEU A 147 7.56 1.10 8.63
N ALA A 148 8.83 0.66 8.56
CA ALA A 148 9.58 0.27 9.77
C ALA A 148 9.77 1.47 10.72
N PHE A 149 10.08 2.64 10.18
CA PHE A 149 10.19 3.90 10.93
C PHE A 149 8.86 4.28 11.59
N GLU A 150 7.75 4.26 10.85
CA GLU A 150 6.42 4.61 11.35
C GLU A 150 5.99 3.66 12.47
N LEU A 151 6.18 2.35 12.30
CA LEU A 151 5.88 1.34 13.31
C LEU A 151 6.67 1.60 14.60
N LEU A 152 7.99 1.76 14.51
CA LEU A 152 8.83 2.00 15.70
C LEU A 152 8.54 3.33 16.36
N THR A 153 8.23 4.37 15.60
CA THR A 153 7.80 5.67 16.14
C THR A 153 6.50 5.54 16.94
N ASP A 154 5.53 4.77 16.44
CA ASP A 154 4.29 4.51 17.15
C ASP A 154 4.51 3.70 18.45
N VAL A 155 5.38 2.69 18.38
CA VAL A 155 5.80 1.93 19.57
C VAL A 155 6.47 2.82 20.61
N ILE A 156 7.40 3.69 20.20
CA ILE A 156 8.07 4.64 21.08
C ILE A 156 7.05 5.57 21.75
N ARG A 157 6.12 6.14 21.00
CA ARG A 157 5.04 6.98 21.55
C ARG A 157 4.24 6.25 22.61
N THR A 158 3.91 4.98 22.36
CA THR A 158 3.17 4.16 23.32
C THR A 158 3.99 3.90 24.59
N VAL A 159 5.27 3.57 24.45
CA VAL A 159 6.17 3.34 25.58
C VAL A 159 6.33 4.62 26.43
N LEU A 160 6.50 5.78 25.81
CA LEU A 160 6.57 7.06 26.49
C LEU A 160 5.26 7.42 27.22
N ALA A 161 4.12 7.12 26.59
CA ALA A 161 2.81 7.37 27.18
C ALA A 161 2.48 6.44 28.37
N LYS A 162 3.12 5.27 28.46
CA LYS A 162 2.99 4.33 29.59
C LYS A 162 3.91 4.66 30.77
N ASP A 163 4.89 5.55 30.57
CA ASP A 163 5.83 5.96 31.60
C ASP A 163 5.27 7.13 32.43
N ASP A 164 5.49 7.12 33.74
CA ASP A 164 4.89 8.07 34.67
C ASP A 164 5.30 9.53 34.42
N ASP A 165 6.54 9.77 34.01
CA ASP A 165 7.07 11.11 33.72
C ASP A 165 7.48 11.31 32.25
N GLY A 166 7.40 10.25 31.44
CA GLY A 166 7.76 10.28 30.02
C GLY A 166 9.27 10.41 29.76
N VAL A 167 10.12 10.18 30.77
CA VAL A 167 11.59 10.33 30.68
C VAL A 167 12.27 8.99 30.84
N ILE A 168 12.57 8.34 29.72
CA ILE A 168 13.17 7.01 29.71
C ILE A 168 14.63 7.09 29.25
N PRO A 169 15.60 6.49 29.99
CA PRO A 169 17.01 6.55 29.64
C PRO A 169 17.29 5.78 28.34
N LEU A 170 18.16 6.35 27.48
CA LEU A 170 18.67 5.69 26.30
C LEU A 170 19.78 4.68 26.63
N GLY A 171 20.59 4.99 27.63
CA GLY A 171 21.69 4.14 28.12
C GLY A 171 21.38 3.47 29.47
N ASP A 172 22.33 2.68 29.95
CA ASP A 172 22.20 2.00 31.25
C ASP A 172 22.17 3.02 32.39
N LYS A 173 21.10 3.01 33.18
CA LYS A 173 20.93 3.81 34.38
C LYS A 173 20.48 2.91 35.54
N LEU A 174 21.12 3.08 36.71
CA LEU A 174 20.82 2.25 37.87
C LEU A 174 19.33 2.42 38.31
N GLY A 175 18.60 1.30 38.36
CA GLY A 175 17.20 1.29 38.78
C GLY A 175 16.18 1.63 37.69
N GLU A 176 16.61 1.95 36.49
CA GLU A 176 15.73 2.24 35.36
C GLU A 176 16.07 1.38 34.15
N GLU A 177 15.04 0.93 33.48
CA GLU A 177 15.17 0.15 32.25
C GLU A 177 15.25 1.06 31.03
N ARG A 178 16.25 0.82 30.16
CA ARG A 178 16.48 1.64 28.97
C ARG A 178 15.38 1.49 27.91
N LEU A 179 15.19 2.54 27.11
CA LEU A 179 14.14 2.64 26.08
C LEU A 179 14.16 1.46 25.11
N ALA A 180 15.32 1.01 24.63
CA ALA A 180 15.42 -0.11 23.71
C ALA A 180 14.77 -1.40 24.24
N ILE A 181 14.92 -1.72 25.54
CA ILE A 181 14.33 -2.90 26.17
C ILE A 181 12.81 -2.74 26.29
N ARG A 182 12.34 -1.54 26.63
CA ARG A 182 10.90 -1.25 26.71
C ARG A 182 10.23 -1.33 25.33
N ILE A 183 10.90 -0.88 24.27
CA ILE A 183 10.43 -1.03 22.89
C ILE A 183 10.30 -2.51 22.51
N GLU A 184 11.31 -3.33 22.78
CA GLU A 184 11.27 -4.77 22.51
C GLU A 184 10.10 -5.43 23.23
N ARG A 185 9.89 -5.10 24.51
CA ARG A 185 8.74 -5.61 25.28
C ARG A 185 7.41 -5.18 24.67
N GLU A 186 7.25 -3.90 24.33
CA GLU A 186 6.01 -3.40 23.72
C GLU A 186 5.73 -4.10 22.39
N MET A 187 6.75 -4.34 21.56
CA MET A 187 6.60 -5.11 20.33
C MET A 187 6.10 -6.53 20.60
N MET A 188 6.62 -7.20 21.64
CA MET A 188 6.14 -8.53 22.03
C MET A 188 4.71 -8.50 22.58
N GLU A 189 4.33 -7.48 23.36
CA GLU A 189 2.96 -7.27 23.83
C GLU A 189 1.98 -7.08 22.67
N ARG A 190 2.43 -6.50 21.56
CA ARG A 190 1.66 -6.35 20.32
C ARG A 190 1.63 -7.62 19.45
N GLY A 191 2.29 -8.71 19.91
CA GLY A 191 2.27 -10.01 19.23
C GLY A 191 3.42 -10.25 18.25
N TYR A 192 4.42 -9.36 18.18
CA TYR A 192 5.61 -9.60 17.38
C TYR A 192 6.57 -10.58 18.12
N SER A 193 7.11 -11.54 17.38
CA SER A 193 8.19 -12.38 17.91
C SER A 193 9.53 -11.62 17.95
N PRO A 194 10.53 -12.06 18.73
CA PRO A 194 11.87 -11.48 18.73
C PRO A 194 12.52 -11.48 17.34
N ALA A 195 12.26 -12.53 16.54
CA ALA A 195 12.75 -12.61 15.17
C ALA A 195 12.13 -11.54 14.27
N GLN A 196 10.83 -11.30 14.37
CA GLN A 196 10.12 -10.24 13.64
C GLN A 196 10.59 -8.85 14.05
N PHE A 197 10.80 -8.62 15.35
CA PHE A 197 11.38 -7.35 15.84
C PHE A 197 12.77 -7.10 15.26
N ASN A 198 13.64 -8.09 15.24
CA ASN A 198 14.95 -7.99 14.61
C ASN A 198 14.85 -7.70 13.11
N GLN A 199 13.91 -8.30 12.40
CA GLN A 199 13.65 -8.01 10.99
C GLN A 199 13.21 -6.55 10.78
N VAL A 200 12.31 -6.03 11.62
CA VAL A 200 11.90 -4.61 11.58
C VAL A 200 13.10 -3.68 11.80
N CYS A 201 13.96 -3.98 12.78
CA CYS A 201 15.19 -3.21 13.02
C CYS A 201 16.15 -3.25 11.81
N GLN A 202 16.27 -4.40 11.12
CA GLN A 202 17.08 -4.49 9.90
C GLN A 202 16.54 -3.63 8.76
N LEU A 203 15.21 -3.50 8.64
CA LEU A 203 14.57 -2.67 7.62
C LEU A 203 14.79 -1.17 7.82
N LEU A 204 15.15 -0.72 9.03
CA LEU A 204 15.55 0.68 9.27
C LEU A 204 16.83 1.09 8.51
N GLY A 205 17.67 0.12 8.16
CA GLY A 205 18.97 0.38 7.55
C GLY A 205 20.04 0.92 8.50
N CYS A 206 19.74 1.03 9.81
CA CYS A 206 20.69 1.40 10.85
C CYS A 206 20.37 0.65 12.15
N PRO A 207 21.34 0.50 13.08
CA PRO A 207 21.09 -0.07 14.40
C PRO A 207 20.03 0.71 15.18
N LEU A 208 19.21 0.00 15.97
CA LEU A 208 18.14 0.62 16.78
C LEU A 208 18.69 1.72 17.71
N GLU A 209 19.83 1.49 18.34
CA GLU A 209 20.49 2.45 19.24
C GLU A 209 20.84 3.76 18.52
N LYS A 210 21.27 3.68 17.27
CA LYS A 210 21.55 4.86 16.45
C LYS A 210 20.26 5.59 16.10
N PHE A 211 19.22 4.84 15.70
CA PHE A 211 17.90 5.39 15.41
C PHE A 211 17.30 6.15 16.61
N LEU A 212 17.51 5.66 17.84
CA LEU A 212 16.99 6.30 19.06
C LEU A 212 17.76 7.58 19.47
N GLN A 213 18.91 7.87 18.86
CA GLN A 213 19.74 9.05 19.15
C GLN A 213 19.50 10.21 18.16
N GLU A 214 18.86 9.93 17.03
CA GLU A 214 18.50 10.92 16.00
C GLU A 214 17.10 11.50 16.27
#